data_8efad9239f9336fe34eebd74cc61645a
#
_entry.id   8efad9239f9336fe34eebd74cc61645a
#
_cell.length_a   1.000
_cell.length_b   1.000
_cell.length_c   1.000
_cell.angle_alpha   90.00
_cell.angle_beta   90.00
_cell.angle_gamma   90.00
#
_symmetry.space_group_name_H-M   'P 1'
#
loop_
_entity.id
_entity.type
_entity.pdbx_description
1 polymer ?
#
loop_
_entity_poly.entity_id
_entity_poly.type
_entity_poly.pdbx_seq_one_letter_code
_entity_poly.pdbx_strand_id
1 'polypeptide(L)'
;EEDPMVGSPNWEQAESALQKKAAETALQKAGLKPKDMRYLFSGDLLGQIIASSFGMLDLQVPMFGLYGACSTAGESLSLAAMTVAAGYADYCLAVTSSHFASAEKQFRYPLEYASQRPLSTTWTVTGSGAFIVGKKGNVKITGITTGKMMDYGIKDSMNMGAAMAPAAADTIYQHFQDFERTPEDYDLIVTGDLGVVGR
;
A
#
# COMPACT_ATOMS: atom_id res chain seq x y z
N GLU A 1 -1.87 17.84 -5.33
CA GLU A 1 -2.87 18.45 -6.26
C GLU A 1 -3.91 19.21 -5.44
N GLU A 2 -4.32 20.40 -5.87
CA GLU A 2 -5.30 21.23 -5.17
C GLU A 2 -6.72 20.67 -5.29
N ASP A 3 -7.01 19.88 -6.33
CA ASP A 3 -8.29 19.22 -6.53
C ASP A 3 -8.25 17.76 -6.07
N PRO A 4 -8.90 17.40 -4.94
CA PRO A 4 -8.96 16.02 -4.48
C PRO A 4 -9.80 15.10 -5.40
N MET A 5 -10.63 15.66 -6.26
CA MET A 5 -11.40 14.90 -7.25
C MET A 5 -10.57 14.52 -8.49
N VAL A 6 -9.42 15.17 -8.69
CA VAL A 6 -8.54 14.91 -9.85
C VAL A 6 -9.32 14.98 -11.19
N GLY A 7 -10.30 15.88 -11.25
CA GLY A 7 -11.19 16.02 -12.40
C GLY A 7 -12.20 14.88 -12.59
N SER A 8 -12.37 14.01 -11.62
CA SER A 8 -13.29 12.87 -11.67
C SER A 8 -14.65 13.21 -11.06
N PRO A 9 -15.74 12.52 -11.44
CA PRO A 9 -17.09 12.82 -10.96
C PRO A 9 -17.36 12.35 -9.51
N ASN A 10 -16.55 11.44 -8.98
CA ASN A 10 -16.64 10.95 -7.62
C ASN A 10 -15.26 10.53 -7.09
N TRP A 11 -15.17 10.31 -5.78
CA TRP A 11 -13.90 10.02 -5.10
C TRP A 11 -13.31 8.65 -5.45
N GLU A 12 -14.15 7.65 -5.69
CA GLU A 12 -13.72 6.32 -6.08
C GLU A 12 -13.06 6.32 -7.47
N GLN A 13 -13.63 7.10 -8.40
CA GLN A 13 -13.02 7.31 -9.71
C GLN A 13 -11.76 8.18 -9.65
N ALA A 14 -11.72 9.15 -8.73
CA ALA A 14 -10.51 9.94 -8.48
C ALA A 14 -9.37 9.04 -8.01
N GLU A 15 -9.64 8.11 -7.10
CA GLU A 15 -8.64 7.16 -6.64
C GLU A 15 -8.17 6.21 -7.77
N SER A 16 -9.09 5.71 -8.60
CA SER A 16 -8.76 4.93 -9.80
C SER A 16 -7.85 5.71 -10.76
N ALA A 17 -8.14 6.99 -10.98
CA ALA A 17 -7.32 7.85 -11.83
C ALA A 17 -5.91 8.08 -11.26
N LEU A 18 -5.78 8.25 -9.95
CA LEU A 18 -4.49 8.35 -9.26
C LEU A 18 -3.66 7.09 -9.43
N GLN A 19 -4.26 5.90 -9.26
CA GLN A 19 -3.59 4.63 -9.47
C GLN A 19 -3.10 4.48 -10.92
N LYS A 20 -3.96 4.74 -11.88
CA LYS A 20 -3.61 4.68 -13.30
C LYS A 20 -2.43 5.60 -13.61
N LYS A 21 -2.49 6.86 -13.17
CA LYS A 21 -1.41 7.84 -13.38
C LYS A 21 -0.10 7.41 -12.73
N ALA A 22 -0.14 6.82 -11.53
CA ALA A 22 1.06 6.30 -10.86
C ALA A 22 1.69 5.14 -11.64
N ALA A 23 0.87 4.18 -12.10
CA ALA A 23 1.32 3.05 -12.90
C ALA A 23 1.94 3.50 -14.23
N GLU A 24 1.27 4.38 -14.97
CA GLU A 24 1.77 4.94 -16.24
C GLU A 24 3.07 5.71 -16.03
N THR A 25 3.17 6.49 -14.95
CA THR A 25 4.39 7.22 -14.60
C THR A 25 5.56 6.28 -14.29
N ALA A 26 5.31 5.20 -13.54
CA ALA A 26 6.33 4.20 -13.24
C ALA A 26 6.83 3.50 -14.52
N LEU A 27 5.92 3.10 -15.40
CA LEU A 27 6.23 2.50 -16.69
C LEU A 27 7.06 3.47 -17.57
N GLN A 28 6.64 4.72 -17.66
CA GLN A 28 7.36 5.75 -18.41
C GLN A 28 8.77 5.97 -17.89
N LYS A 29 8.95 6.09 -16.56
CA LYS A 29 10.27 6.27 -15.93
C LYS A 29 11.21 5.08 -16.18
N ALA A 30 10.65 3.88 -16.24
CA ALA A 30 11.41 2.67 -16.53
C ALA A 30 11.67 2.43 -18.03
N GLY A 31 11.04 3.19 -18.92
CA GLY A 31 11.09 2.96 -20.37
C GLY A 31 10.38 1.67 -20.80
N LEU A 32 9.42 1.20 -20.00
CA LEU A 32 8.68 -0.04 -20.21
C LEU A 32 7.23 0.25 -20.60
N LYS A 33 6.56 -0.77 -21.13
CA LYS A 33 5.15 -0.73 -21.53
C LYS A 33 4.33 -1.72 -20.73
N PRO A 34 3.00 -1.59 -20.64
CA PRO A 34 2.16 -2.57 -19.94
C PRO A 34 2.38 -4.02 -20.41
N LYS A 35 2.60 -4.24 -21.69
CA LYS A 35 2.88 -5.57 -22.27
C LYS A 35 4.16 -6.24 -21.78
N ASP A 36 5.10 -5.47 -21.21
CA ASP A 36 6.35 -5.98 -20.64
C ASP A 36 6.15 -6.49 -19.21
N MET A 37 5.02 -6.14 -18.58
CA MET A 37 4.64 -6.61 -17.26
C MET A 37 3.96 -7.98 -17.35
N ARG A 38 4.49 -8.97 -16.64
CA ARG A 38 3.87 -10.28 -16.61
C ARG A 38 2.68 -10.34 -15.68
N TYR A 39 2.80 -9.67 -14.51
CA TYR A 39 1.77 -9.59 -13.49
C TYR A 39 1.72 -8.19 -12.87
N LEU A 40 0.52 -7.85 -12.41
CA LEU A 40 0.22 -6.67 -11.61
C LEU A 40 -0.29 -7.12 -10.23
N PHE A 41 0.31 -6.58 -9.18
CA PHE A 41 -0.14 -6.71 -7.79
C PHE A 41 -0.69 -5.37 -7.35
N SER A 42 -2.00 -5.28 -7.16
CA SER A 42 -2.65 -3.99 -6.89
C SER A 42 -3.70 -4.09 -5.80
N GLY A 43 -3.82 -3.04 -5.03
CA GLY A 43 -4.84 -2.93 -4.00
C GLY A 43 -5.07 -1.49 -3.55
N ASP A 44 -6.16 -1.32 -2.86
CA ASP A 44 -6.60 -0.06 -2.27
C ASP A 44 -7.35 -0.33 -0.96
N LEU A 45 -7.93 0.70 -0.35
CA LEU A 45 -8.66 0.58 0.92
C LEU A 45 -10.16 0.32 0.76
N LEU A 46 -10.67 0.31 -0.47
CA LEU A 46 -12.10 0.20 -0.73
C LEU A 46 -12.54 -1.27 -0.77
N GLY A 47 -13.77 -1.51 -0.40
CA GLY A 47 -14.39 -2.82 -0.50
C GLY A 47 -14.25 -3.38 -1.93
N GLN A 48 -13.86 -4.65 -2.01
CA GLN A 48 -13.61 -5.35 -3.27
C GLN A 48 -12.52 -4.72 -4.16
N ILE A 49 -11.64 -3.89 -3.59
CA ILE A 49 -10.56 -3.19 -4.31
C ILE A 49 -11.07 -2.48 -5.58
N ILE A 50 -12.16 -1.73 -5.43
CA ILE A 50 -12.86 -1.17 -6.59
C ILE A 50 -12.01 -0.13 -7.32
N ALA A 51 -11.20 0.65 -6.60
CA ALA A 51 -10.32 1.63 -7.23
C ALA A 51 -9.25 0.95 -8.10
N SER A 52 -8.64 -0.12 -7.60
CA SER A 52 -7.64 -0.91 -8.34
C SER A 52 -8.25 -1.62 -9.55
N SER A 53 -9.43 -2.21 -9.38
CA SER A 53 -10.09 -2.94 -10.46
C SER A 53 -10.38 -2.06 -11.66
N PHE A 54 -10.90 -0.85 -11.43
CA PHE A 54 -11.19 0.08 -12.52
C PHE A 54 -9.95 0.87 -12.96
N GLY A 55 -9.08 1.26 -12.03
CA GLY A 55 -7.89 2.03 -12.35
C GLY A 55 -6.89 1.27 -13.22
N MET A 56 -6.78 -0.03 -13.03
CA MET A 56 -5.82 -0.88 -13.74
C MET A 56 -6.38 -1.55 -15.00
N LEU A 57 -7.69 -1.44 -15.24
CA LEU A 57 -8.36 -2.11 -16.34
C LEU A 57 -7.69 -1.88 -17.71
N ASP A 58 -7.33 -0.64 -18.02
CA ASP A 58 -6.78 -0.26 -19.32
C ASP A 58 -5.36 -0.80 -19.57
N LEU A 59 -4.63 -1.20 -18.52
CA LEU A 59 -3.29 -1.76 -18.67
C LEU A 59 -3.32 -3.16 -19.30
N GLN A 60 -4.44 -3.88 -19.17
CA GLN A 60 -4.62 -5.23 -19.71
C GLN A 60 -3.52 -6.22 -19.27
N VAL A 61 -3.04 -6.06 -18.02
CA VAL A 61 -2.06 -6.94 -17.38
C VAL A 61 -2.79 -7.87 -16.41
N PRO A 62 -2.46 -9.18 -16.39
CA PRO A 62 -3.03 -10.09 -15.38
C PRO A 62 -2.79 -9.57 -13.96
N MET A 63 -3.86 -9.41 -13.18
CA MET A 63 -3.84 -8.76 -11.89
C MET A 63 -4.15 -9.71 -10.75
N PHE A 64 -3.34 -9.64 -9.70
CA PHE A 64 -3.66 -10.15 -8.37
C PHE A 64 -4.16 -8.97 -7.53
N GLY A 65 -5.43 -9.03 -7.14
CA GLY A 65 -6.04 -8.04 -6.25
C GLY A 65 -5.66 -8.33 -4.80
N LEU A 66 -5.16 -7.33 -4.09
CA LEU A 66 -4.67 -7.43 -2.72
C LEU A 66 -5.50 -6.55 -1.80
N TYR A 67 -5.77 -7.03 -0.60
CA TYR A 67 -6.53 -6.29 0.39
C TYR A 67 -5.93 -6.45 1.80
N GLY A 68 -4.74 -5.92 1.97
CA GLY A 68 -4.03 -5.86 3.26
C GLY A 68 -4.21 -4.52 3.99
N ALA A 69 -5.15 -3.68 3.55
CA ALA A 69 -5.34 -2.32 4.03
C ALA A 69 -4.01 -1.53 4.05
N CYS A 70 -3.55 -1.04 5.21
CA CYS A 70 -2.31 -0.28 5.32
C CYS A 70 -1.05 -1.06 4.95
N SER A 71 -1.09 -2.41 4.94
CA SER A 71 0.04 -3.26 4.56
C SER A 71 0.11 -3.59 3.07
N THR A 72 -0.88 -3.18 2.27
CA THR A 72 -0.98 -3.56 0.84
C THR A 72 0.25 -3.14 0.02
N ALA A 73 0.90 -2.03 0.35
CA ALA A 73 2.12 -1.60 -0.34
C ALA A 73 3.29 -2.58 -0.11
N GLY A 74 3.50 -3.00 1.14
CA GLY A 74 4.51 -4.01 1.48
C GLY A 74 4.17 -5.38 0.90
N GLU A 75 2.89 -5.76 0.95
CA GLU A 75 2.39 -7.01 0.38
C GLU A 75 2.60 -7.07 -1.14
N SER A 76 2.21 -6.02 -1.87
CA SER A 76 2.36 -5.96 -3.33
C SER A 76 3.83 -6.02 -3.76
N LEU A 77 4.71 -5.30 -3.07
CA LEU A 77 6.15 -5.34 -3.32
C LEU A 77 6.75 -6.72 -3.01
N SER A 78 6.35 -7.33 -1.91
CA SER A 78 6.82 -8.65 -1.50
C SER A 78 6.43 -9.72 -2.52
N LEU A 79 5.16 -9.76 -2.93
CA LEU A 79 4.67 -10.72 -3.91
C LEU A 79 5.31 -10.50 -5.29
N ALA A 80 5.47 -9.25 -5.72
CA ALA A 80 6.18 -8.93 -6.97
C ALA A 80 7.63 -9.42 -6.92
N ALA A 81 8.34 -9.17 -5.81
CA ALA A 81 9.72 -9.60 -5.64
C ALA A 81 9.86 -11.14 -5.61
N MET A 82 8.98 -11.83 -4.87
CA MET A 82 8.95 -13.30 -4.84
C MET A 82 8.69 -13.87 -6.23
N THR A 83 7.76 -13.29 -6.98
CA THR A 83 7.40 -13.73 -8.34
C THR A 83 8.58 -13.60 -9.31
N VAL A 84 9.29 -12.46 -9.25
CA VAL A 84 10.47 -12.22 -10.08
C VAL A 84 11.65 -13.11 -9.66
N ALA A 85 11.87 -13.25 -8.36
CA ALA A 85 12.96 -14.09 -7.83
C ALA A 85 12.76 -15.57 -8.16
N ALA A 86 11.52 -16.05 -8.12
CA ALA A 86 11.16 -17.43 -8.48
C ALA A 86 11.17 -17.68 -10.02
N GLY A 87 11.38 -16.66 -10.84
CA GLY A 87 11.47 -16.78 -12.28
C GLY A 87 10.14 -16.85 -13.03
N TYR A 88 9.02 -16.58 -12.36
CA TYR A 88 7.69 -16.51 -13.01
C TYR A 88 7.50 -15.25 -13.87
N ALA A 89 8.29 -14.22 -13.63
CA ALA A 89 8.23 -12.97 -14.37
C ALA A 89 9.62 -12.31 -14.50
N ASP A 90 9.84 -11.59 -15.59
CA ASP A 90 10.97 -10.67 -15.69
C ASP A 90 10.66 -9.33 -15.07
N TYR A 91 9.40 -8.86 -15.22
CA TYR A 91 8.90 -7.64 -14.61
C TYR A 91 7.50 -7.85 -14.04
N CYS A 92 7.30 -7.31 -12.85
CA CYS A 92 5.99 -7.15 -12.21
C CYS A 92 5.76 -5.69 -11.85
N LEU A 93 4.51 -5.27 -11.86
CA LEU A 93 4.07 -3.95 -11.42
C LEU A 93 3.35 -4.09 -10.08
N ALA A 94 3.77 -3.34 -9.07
CA ALA A 94 3.10 -3.21 -7.78
C ALA A 94 2.50 -1.81 -7.67
N VAL A 95 1.19 -1.69 -7.44
CA VAL A 95 0.49 -0.40 -7.37
C VAL A 95 -0.48 -0.40 -6.21
N THR A 96 -0.42 0.66 -5.41
CA THR A 96 -1.37 0.84 -4.31
C THR A 96 -1.84 2.28 -4.24
N SER A 97 -3.02 2.50 -3.69
CA SER A 97 -3.57 3.82 -3.49
C SER A 97 -4.37 3.93 -2.21
N SER A 98 -4.64 5.14 -1.84
CA SER A 98 -5.69 5.52 -0.92
C SER A 98 -6.23 6.89 -1.30
N HIS A 99 -7.50 7.12 -0.97
CA HIS A 99 -8.11 8.44 -1.09
C HIS A 99 -8.84 8.76 0.19
N PHE A 100 -8.53 9.92 0.78
CA PHE A 100 -9.09 10.35 2.05
C PHE A 100 -10.62 10.17 2.12
N ALA A 101 -11.35 10.76 1.18
CA ALA A 101 -12.80 10.80 1.26
C ALA A 101 -13.45 9.41 1.06
N SER A 102 -12.97 8.62 0.10
CA SER A 102 -13.50 7.29 -0.16
C SER A 102 -13.19 6.32 0.99
N ALA A 103 -11.96 6.33 1.51
CA ALA A 103 -11.55 5.47 2.61
C ALA A 103 -12.26 5.83 3.93
N GLU A 104 -12.32 7.11 4.27
CA GLU A 104 -13.00 7.57 5.49
C GLU A 104 -14.49 7.23 5.50
N LYS A 105 -15.15 7.30 4.35
CA LYS A 105 -16.54 6.90 4.18
C LYS A 105 -16.79 5.42 4.55
N GLN A 106 -15.81 4.56 4.34
CA GLN A 106 -15.92 3.14 4.71
C GLN A 106 -15.51 2.84 6.15
N PHE A 107 -14.49 3.52 6.68
CA PHE A 107 -13.91 3.20 7.98
C PHE A 107 -14.44 4.07 9.12
N ARG A 108 -14.95 5.26 8.84
CA ARG A 108 -15.44 6.23 9.84
C ARG A 108 -16.84 6.70 9.51
N TYR A 109 -17.74 5.81 9.70
CA TYR A 109 -19.14 6.08 9.48
C TYR A 109 -19.80 6.70 10.74
N PRO A 110 -20.77 7.59 10.57
CA PRO A 110 -21.05 8.34 9.34
C PRO A 110 -20.20 9.62 9.24
N LEU A 111 -19.64 9.89 8.07
CA LEU A 111 -18.83 11.08 7.79
C LEU A 111 -19.62 12.38 7.97
N GLU A 112 -20.92 12.33 7.70
CA GLU A 112 -21.83 13.48 7.76
C GLU A 112 -21.93 14.10 9.15
N TYR A 113 -21.65 13.35 10.19
CA TYR A 113 -21.63 13.88 11.56
C TYR A 113 -20.41 14.74 11.85
N ALA A 114 -19.46 14.82 10.94
CA ALA A 114 -18.25 15.61 11.08
C ALA A 114 -17.60 15.45 12.47
N SER A 115 -17.58 14.21 12.97
CA SER A 115 -17.10 13.89 14.30
C SER A 115 -15.72 14.45 14.55
N GLN A 116 -15.51 15.09 15.70
CA GLN A 116 -14.19 15.54 16.10
C GLN A 116 -13.26 14.35 16.24
N ARG A 117 -12.05 14.51 15.74
CA ARG A 117 -11.03 13.46 15.79
C ARG A 117 -10.21 13.60 17.07
N PRO A 118 -10.06 12.53 17.85
CA PRO A 118 -9.10 12.52 18.94
C PRO A 118 -7.67 12.64 18.42
N LEU A 119 -6.74 13.11 19.25
CA LEU A 119 -5.33 13.26 18.88
C LEU A 119 -4.64 11.91 18.53
N SER A 120 -5.20 10.79 18.97
CA SER A 120 -4.74 9.42 18.64
C SER A 120 -5.11 8.99 17.22
N THR A 121 -5.97 9.72 16.55
CA THR A 121 -6.48 9.35 15.23
C THR A 121 -5.54 9.83 14.12
N THR A 122 -5.19 8.93 13.22
CA THR A 122 -4.46 9.22 11.99
C THR A 122 -5.42 9.57 10.84
N TRP A 123 -4.87 10.16 9.77
CA TRP A 123 -5.61 10.53 8.58
C TRP A 123 -5.23 9.64 7.40
N THR A 124 -6.22 9.23 6.62
CA THR A 124 -5.94 8.58 5.34
C THR A 124 -5.34 9.59 4.37
N VAL A 125 -4.22 9.25 3.77
CA VAL A 125 -3.56 10.09 2.76
C VAL A 125 -4.21 9.85 1.40
N THR A 126 -4.37 10.91 0.61
CA THR A 126 -4.78 10.80 -0.79
C THR A 126 -3.54 10.69 -1.66
N GLY A 127 -3.39 9.59 -2.36
CA GLY A 127 -2.26 9.35 -3.23
C GLY A 127 -2.17 7.92 -3.76
N SER A 128 -1.22 7.71 -4.65
CA SER A 128 -0.91 6.38 -5.19
C SER A 128 0.59 6.24 -5.39
N GLY A 129 1.10 5.04 -5.13
CA GLY A 129 2.46 4.63 -5.39
C GLY A 129 2.51 3.44 -6.35
N ALA A 130 3.49 3.46 -7.28
CA ALA A 130 3.71 2.37 -8.21
C ALA A 130 5.20 2.03 -8.30
N PHE A 131 5.49 0.73 -8.32
CA PHE A 131 6.85 0.21 -8.37
C PHE A 131 6.94 -0.88 -9.45
N ILE A 132 8.00 -0.81 -10.26
CA ILE A 132 8.34 -1.90 -11.17
C ILE A 132 9.44 -2.72 -10.52
N VAL A 133 9.16 -3.99 -10.33
CA VAL A 133 10.09 -4.97 -9.79
C VAL A 133 10.61 -5.86 -10.92
N GLY A 134 11.93 -5.97 -11.02
CA GLY A 134 12.61 -6.76 -12.04
C GLY A 134 13.96 -7.26 -11.56
N LYS A 135 14.64 -8.06 -12.39
CA LYS A 135 15.97 -8.63 -12.07
C LYS A 135 17.09 -7.59 -12.02
N LYS A 136 16.87 -6.39 -12.57
CA LYS A 136 17.86 -5.30 -12.64
C LYS A 136 17.20 -4.00 -12.19
N GLY A 137 17.93 -3.20 -11.43
CA GLY A 137 17.47 -1.90 -10.95
C GLY A 137 18.53 -1.21 -10.10
N ASN A 138 18.32 0.06 -9.81
CA ASN A 138 19.21 0.87 -8.96
C ASN A 138 18.95 0.65 -7.46
N VAL A 139 17.77 0.14 -7.11
CA VAL A 139 17.36 -0.21 -5.74
C VAL A 139 17.13 -1.71 -5.67
N LYS A 140 17.58 -2.34 -4.60
CA LYS A 140 17.46 -3.79 -4.41
C LYS A 140 16.52 -4.09 -3.24
N ILE A 141 15.62 -5.06 -3.43
CA ILE A 141 14.92 -5.74 -2.36
C ILE A 141 15.82 -6.88 -1.90
N THR A 142 16.38 -6.76 -0.71
CA THR A 142 17.38 -7.71 -0.19
C THR A 142 16.79 -8.76 0.73
N GLY A 143 15.58 -8.53 1.24
CA GLY A 143 14.90 -9.46 2.12
C GLY A 143 13.43 -9.12 2.25
N ILE A 144 12.62 -10.08 2.64
CA ILE A 144 11.20 -9.96 2.88
C ILE A 144 10.88 -10.71 4.16
N THR A 145 10.16 -10.04 5.08
CA THR A 145 9.59 -10.66 6.26
C THR A 145 8.09 -10.43 6.24
N THR A 146 7.33 -11.49 6.19
CA THR A 146 5.85 -11.41 6.23
C THR A 146 5.41 -11.46 7.68
N GLY A 147 4.70 -10.42 8.11
CA GLY A 147 4.12 -10.34 9.45
C GLY A 147 2.96 -11.32 9.63
N LYS A 148 2.55 -11.50 10.87
CA LYS A 148 1.38 -12.28 11.27
C LYS A 148 0.32 -11.39 11.90
N MET A 149 -0.91 -11.88 11.97
CA MET A 149 -1.97 -11.17 12.70
C MET A 149 -1.67 -11.12 14.19
N MET A 150 -1.71 -9.93 14.77
CA MET A 150 -1.50 -9.68 16.20
C MET A 150 -2.76 -9.01 16.77
N ASP A 151 -3.33 -9.60 17.81
CA ASP A 151 -4.47 -9.05 18.53
C ASP A 151 -4.10 -8.80 20.01
N TYR A 152 -4.05 -7.54 20.37
CA TYR A 152 -3.83 -7.11 21.76
C TYR A 152 -5.12 -6.62 22.43
N GLY A 153 -6.27 -6.94 21.87
CA GLY A 153 -7.58 -6.63 22.43
C GLY A 153 -7.96 -5.15 22.37
N ILE A 154 -7.36 -4.38 21.48
CA ILE A 154 -7.70 -2.96 21.28
C ILE A 154 -9.09 -2.86 20.65
N LYS A 155 -10.00 -2.15 21.31
CA LYS A 155 -11.41 -2.01 20.88
C LYS A 155 -11.77 -0.60 20.44
N ASP A 156 -10.86 0.37 20.58
CA ASP A 156 -11.07 1.74 20.16
C ASP A 156 -10.83 1.89 18.65
N SER A 157 -11.91 1.93 17.88
CA SER A 157 -11.86 2.09 16.43
C SER A 157 -11.28 3.44 15.97
N MET A 158 -11.18 4.42 16.86
CA MET A 158 -10.58 5.73 16.58
C MET A 158 -9.08 5.76 16.86
N ASN A 159 -8.51 4.67 17.36
CA ASN A 159 -7.08 4.54 17.68
C ASN A 159 -6.46 3.35 16.93
N MET A 160 -6.41 3.45 15.61
CA MET A 160 -5.82 2.39 14.77
C MET A 160 -4.33 2.21 15.03
N GLY A 161 -3.61 3.28 15.39
CA GLY A 161 -2.19 3.21 15.70
C GLY A 161 -1.89 2.24 16.86
N ALA A 162 -2.69 2.26 17.92
CA ALA A 162 -2.55 1.34 19.04
C ALA A 162 -2.78 -0.14 18.63
N ALA A 163 -3.67 -0.38 17.66
CA ALA A 163 -3.89 -1.72 17.13
C ALA A 163 -2.76 -2.17 16.18
N MET A 164 -2.19 -1.26 15.40
CA MET A 164 -1.14 -1.55 14.41
C MET A 164 0.26 -1.66 15.01
N ALA A 165 0.56 -0.89 16.05
CA ALA A 165 1.91 -0.82 16.63
C ALA A 165 2.47 -2.19 17.08
N PRO A 166 1.70 -3.06 17.77
CA PRO A 166 2.18 -4.38 18.15
C PRO A 166 2.53 -5.26 16.94
N ALA A 167 1.75 -5.19 15.87
CA ALA A 167 2.00 -5.96 14.66
C ALA A 167 3.26 -5.46 13.94
N ALA A 168 3.46 -4.13 13.89
CA ALA A 168 4.68 -3.53 13.35
C ALA A 168 5.92 -3.95 14.17
N ALA A 169 5.84 -3.86 15.50
CA ALA A 169 6.93 -4.25 16.39
C ALA A 169 7.29 -5.74 16.25
N ASP A 170 6.30 -6.63 16.22
CA ASP A 170 6.51 -8.07 16.03
C ASP A 170 7.19 -8.36 14.69
N THR A 171 6.74 -7.72 13.61
CA THR A 171 7.31 -7.91 12.27
C THR A 171 8.75 -7.40 12.18
N ILE A 172 9.05 -6.23 12.76
CA ILE A 172 10.41 -5.68 12.83
C ILE A 172 11.34 -6.59 13.64
N TYR A 173 10.86 -7.03 14.81
CA TYR A 173 11.61 -7.96 15.64
C TYR A 173 11.90 -9.27 14.91
N GLN A 174 10.89 -9.85 14.26
CA GLN A 174 11.07 -11.09 13.49
C GLN A 174 12.07 -10.88 12.33
N HIS A 175 12.00 -9.71 11.67
CA HIS A 175 12.96 -9.37 10.61
C HIS A 175 14.40 -9.37 11.12
N PHE A 176 14.64 -8.79 12.28
CA PHE A 176 15.98 -8.80 12.88
C PHE A 176 16.47 -10.22 13.20
N GLN A 177 15.56 -11.08 13.66
CA GLN A 177 15.91 -12.48 13.94
C GLN A 177 16.20 -13.26 12.64
N ASP A 178 15.34 -13.12 11.62
CA ASP A 178 15.46 -13.88 10.37
C ASP A 178 16.71 -13.53 9.58
N PHE A 179 17.19 -12.28 9.68
CA PHE A 179 18.35 -11.78 8.94
C PHE A 179 19.58 -11.56 9.81
N GLU A 180 19.54 -11.94 11.10
CA GLU A 180 20.63 -11.72 12.05
C GLU A 180 21.11 -10.26 12.07
N ARG A 181 20.16 -9.32 12.11
CA ARG A 181 20.38 -7.87 12.05
C ARG A 181 19.91 -7.16 13.31
N THR A 182 20.35 -5.93 13.45
CA THR A 182 19.99 -5.00 14.53
C THR A 182 19.49 -3.68 13.96
N PRO A 183 18.86 -2.80 14.73
CA PRO A 183 18.45 -1.48 14.24
C PRO A 183 19.60 -0.67 13.64
N GLU A 184 20.82 -0.85 14.10
CA GLU A 184 22.03 -0.15 13.67
C GLU A 184 22.47 -0.53 12.24
N ASP A 185 21.95 -1.63 11.72
CA ASP A 185 22.20 -2.07 10.34
C ASP A 185 21.36 -1.31 9.31
N TYR A 186 20.50 -0.38 9.76
CA TYR A 186 19.58 0.37 8.92
C TYR A 186 19.75 1.87 9.10
N ASP A 187 19.90 2.60 8.02
CA ASP A 187 19.90 4.06 8.03
C ASP A 187 18.50 4.62 8.35
N LEU A 188 17.44 3.88 7.99
CA LEU A 188 16.06 4.28 8.20
C LEU A 188 15.13 3.08 8.27
N ILE A 189 14.25 3.08 9.27
CA ILE A 189 13.13 2.15 9.40
C ILE A 189 11.84 2.95 9.24
N VAL A 190 11.02 2.61 8.25
CA VAL A 190 9.76 3.30 7.95
C VAL A 190 8.59 2.38 8.23
N THR A 191 7.64 2.86 9.03
CA THR A 191 6.35 2.19 9.26
C THR A 191 5.22 2.97 8.63
N GLY A 192 4.03 2.40 8.61
CA GLY A 192 2.81 3.18 8.45
C GLY A 192 2.64 4.19 9.59
N ASP A 193 1.72 5.13 9.44
CA ASP A 193 1.44 6.10 10.50
C ASP A 193 0.79 5.41 11.72
N LEU A 194 1.59 5.17 12.73
CA LEU A 194 1.16 4.57 13.99
C LEU A 194 0.53 5.58 14.95
N GLY A 195 0.50 6.86 14.57
CA GLY A 195 -0.01 7.94 15.41
C GLY A 195 0.90 8.25 16.60
N VAL A 196 0.46 9.20 17.43
CA VAL A 196 1.23 9.67 18.60
C VAL A 196 1.37 8.57 19.66
N VAL A 197 0.39 7.68 19.76
CA VAL A 197 0.35 6.61 20.77
C VAL A 197 1.17 5.39 20.37
N GLY A 198 1.35 5.16 19.07
CA GLY A 198 2.05 3.98 18.56
C GLY A 198 3.55 4.15 18.30
N ARG A 199 4.08 5.32 18.66
CA ARG A 199 5.53 5.63 18.53
C ARG A 199 6.37 4.93 19.56
#